data_0dd07abfc78dcef7b372db53728a4028
#
_entry.id   0dd07abfc78dcef7b372db53728a4028
#
_cell.length_a   1.000
_cell.length_b   1.000
_cell.length_c   1.000
_cell.angle_alpha   90.00
_cell.angle_beta   90.00
_cell.angle_gamma   90.00
#
_symmetry.space_group_name_H-M   'P 1'
#
loop_
_entity.id
_entity.type
_entity.pdbx_description
1 polymer ?
#
loop_
_entity_poly.entity_id
_entity_poly.type
_entity_poly.pdbx_seq_one_letter_code
_entity_poly.pdbx_strand_id
1 'polypeptide(L)'
;MDLSEYQSFDATALADLVAKGEVTATELLELARARADVANPKLNAIVAHISEADTQAADSAASGPFAGVPFLIKDLAQEYRGYPTSCGSRSLAKLPATEHANITQRFLDAGFVIFGKTNTPEFGAKGVTESEYWGPARNPWNTDHTPGGSSGGSGAAVAAGIVPAAGANDGGGSIRIPAACNGLVGLKPSRGIAPFGPAAGESMFGMAVQGAVTRTVRDAAAIYDAVVGPTAGSVYPTSTPDVSYLQQIKSAPAGLRIGYSARSAINANPHPEAVAAVENTAKLLTELGHHVEPVDPPYDDEALARDFLTIWFAVLATEVAQTRELTGASDSDFEADTLAIAELGRSGGVVAAFTALDSVNKYVLSLDRFHRDYDLLLTPTLATPPLTVGETTTAPLLQRASRVISRVHAGKLLSLSGILDDLISQSLGWVPYTQLANLTGRPAISVPLHWTATGLPLGVQFVGRLGADGGLLSLAAQLEAAQPWFHRYSEVQV
;
A
#
# COMPACT_ATOMS: atom_id res chain seq x y z
N MET A 1 16.75 -24.79 -10.83
CA MET A 1 15.51 -24.57 -10.04
C MET A 1 14.32 -24.60 -10.98
N ASP A 2 13.21 -25.22 -10.63
CA ASP A 2 11.97 -25.11 -11.41
C ASP A 2 11.05 -24.00 -10.86
N LEU A 3 9.96 -23.71 -11.59
CA LEU A 3 9.04 -22.62 -11.21
C LEU A 3 8.32 -22.88 -9.86
N SER A 4 7.94 -24.12 -9.57
CA SER A 4 7.28 -24.48 -8.32
C SER A 4 8.22 -24.30 -7.14
N GLU A 5 9.47 -24.68 -7.32
CA GLU A 5 10.54 -24.50 -6.35
C GLU A 5 10.83 -23.01 -6.11
N TYR A 6 10.94 -22.20 -7.19
CA TYR A 6 11.07 -20.75 -7.10
C TYR A 6 9.96 -20.12 -6.26
N GLN A 7 8.71 -20.50 -6.49
CA GLN A 7 7.55 -19.98 -5.76
C GLN A 7 7.49 -20.41 -4.29
N SER A 8 8.20 -21.47 -3.91
CA SER A 8 8.25 -21.96 -2.53
C SER A 8 9.21 -21.18 -1.62
N PHE A 9 10.04 -20.30 -2.17
CA PHE A 9 10.99 -19.49 -1.42
C PHE A 9 10.49 -18.05 -1.27
N ASP A 10 10.82 -17.41 -0.15
CA ASP A 10 10.72 -15.97 0.04
C ASP A 10 11.98 -15.24 -0.51
N ALA A 11 11.98 -13.91 -0.52
CA ALA A 11 13.07 -13.13 -1.11
C ALA A 11 14.42 -13.38 -0.41
N THR A 12 14.39 -13.48 0.93
CA THR A 12 15.58 -13.75 1.74
C THR A 12 16.18 -15.10 1.41
N ALA A 13 15.35 -16.14 1.26
CA ALA A 13 15.83 -17.49 0.91
C ALA A 13 16.38 -17.54 -0.52
N LEU A 14 15.75 -16.86 -1.49
CA LEU A 14 16.27 -16.77 -2.86
C LEU A 14 17.63 -16.07 -2.90
N ALA A 15 17.83 -14.98 -2.13
CA ALA A 15 19.12 -14.31 -2.01
C ALA A 15 20.19 -15.24 -1.41
N ASP A 16 19.83 -16.03 -0.40
CA ASP A 16 20.74 -17.04 0.20
C ASP A 16 21.18 -18.09 -0.82
N LEU A 17 20.28 -18.57 -1.68
CA LEU A 17 20.61 -19.53 -2.74
C LEU A 17 21.57 -18.92 -3.78
N VAL A 18 21.35 -17.66 -4.18
CA VAL A 18 22.27 -16.93 -5.07
C VAL A 18 23.66 -16.78 -4.41
N ALA A 19 23.72 -16.38 -3.15
CA ALA A 19 24.96 -16.20 -2.42
C ALA A 19 25.78 -17.50 -2.28
N LYS A 20 25.09 -18.66 -2.21
CA LYS A 20 25.72 -19.98 -2.20
C LYS A 20 26.11 -20.51 -3.59
N GLY A 21 25.68 -19.83 -4.66
CA GLY A 21 25.89 -20.29 -6.03
C GLY A 21 25.02 -21.49 -6.43
N GLU A 22 23.93 -21.74 -5.70
CA GLU A 22 22.97 -22.82 -5.97
C GLU A 22 22.01 -22.44 -7.12
N VAL A 23 21.80 -21.13 -7.35
CA VAL A 23 21.06 -20.55 -8.47
C VAL A 23 21.70 -19.24 -8.87
N THR A 24 21.56 -18.84 -10.13
CA THR A 24 22.03 -17.53 -10.62
C THR A 24 20.90 -16.50 -10.61
N ALA A 25 21.25 -15.22 -10.51
CA ALA A 25 20.28 -14.14 -10.64
C ALA A 25 19.56 -14.14 -11.99
N THR A 26 20.27 -14.53 -13.08
CA THR A 26 19.69 -14.69 -14.41
C THR A 26 18.61 -15.77 -14.44
N GLU A 27 18.87 -16.95 -13.84
CA GLU A 27 17.87 -18.02 -13.73
C GLU A 27 16.65 -17.57 -12.93
N LEU A 28 16.84 -16.82 -11.82
CA LEU A 28 15.73 -16.27 -11.04
C LEU A 28 14.90 -15.25 -11.86
N LEU A 29 15.55 -14.37 -12.61
CA LEU A 29 14.87 -13.41 -13.48
C LEU A 29 14.07 -14.10 -14.59
N GLU A 30 14.63 -15.16 -15.22
CA GLU A 30 13.94 -15.96 -16.23
C GLU A 30 12.70 -16.64 -15.64
N LEU A 31 12.78 -17.21 -14.44
CA LEU A 31 11.64 -17.82 -13.76
C LEU A 31 10.56 -16.79 -13.40
N ALA A 32 10.95 -15.62 -12.91
CA ALA A 32 10.02 -14.51 -12.62
C ALA A 32 9.28 -14.05 -13.90
N ARG A 33 10.00 -13.89 -15.01
CA ARG A 33 9.43 -13.55 -16.32
C ARG A 33 8.51 -14.64 -16.86
N ALA A 34 8.94 -15.91 -16.80
CA ALA A 34 8.11 -17.03 -17.21
C ALA A 34 6.79 -17.10 -16.42
N ARG A 35 6.84 -16.82 -15.11
CA ARG A 35 5.63 -16.73 -14.31
C ARG A 35 4.78 -15.50 -14.68
N ALA A 36 5.40 -14.35 -14.95
CA ALA A 36 4.71 -13.16 -15.42
C ALA A 36 3.98 -13.40 -16.75
N ASP A 37 4.62 -14.06 -17.71
CA ASP A 37 4.03 -14.37 -19.02
C ASP A 37 2.76 -15.21 -18.92
N VAL A 38 2.66 -16.07 -17.92
CA VAL A 38 1.46 -16.90 -17.67
C VAL A 38 0.39 -16.12 -16.90
N ALA A 39 0.79 -15.41 -15.83
CA ALA A 39 -0.15 -14.81 -14.89
C ALA A 39 -0.61 -13.40 -15.31
N ASN A 40 0.29 -12.56 -15.83
CA ASN A 40 -0.01 -11.16 -16.10
C ASN A 40 -1.12 -10.91 -17.13
N PRO A 41 -1.30 -11.73 -18.18
CA PRO A 41 -2.46 -11.57 -19.09
C PRO A 41 -3.82 -11.67 -18.40
N LYS A 42 -3.91 -12.39 -17.28
CA LYS A 42 -5.13 -12.50 -16.47
C LYS A 42 -5.21 -11.43 -15.40
N LEU A 43 -4.07 -11.01 -14.84
CA LEU A 43 -3.99 -10.15 -13.66
C LEU A 43 -3.83 -8.67 -13.99
N ASN A 44 -3.23 -8.33 -15.11
CA ASN A 44 -2.82 -6.96 -15.47
C ASN A 44 -2.07 -6.27 -14.30
N ALA A 45 -1.17 -7.02 -13.67
CA ALA A 45 -0.41 -6.59 -12.51
C ALA A 45 0.84 -5.78 -12.88
N ILE A 46 1.49 -6.13 -14.01
CA ILE A 46 2.70 -5.48 -14.54
C ILE A 46 2.32 -4.69 -15.79
N VAL A 47 2.68 -3.41 -15.82
CA VAL A 47 2.27 -2.46 -16.88
C VAL A 47 3.45 -1.89 -17.67
N ALA A 48 4.67 -2.03 -17.17
CA ALA A 48 5.88 -1.61 -17.89
C ALA A 48 7.04 -2.56 -17.58
N HIS A 49 7.92 -2.76 -18.56
CA HIS A 49 9.15 -3.54 -18.43
C HIS A 49 10.37 -2.62 -18.34
N ILE A 50 11.40 -3.06 -17.60
CA ILE A 50 12.68 -2.39 -17.44
C ILE A 50 13.74 -3.30 -18.05
N SER A 51 14.40 -2.85 -19.13
CA SER A 51 15.34 -3.65 -19.91
C SER A 51 16.69 -3.84 -19.22
N GLU A 52 17.08 -2.94 -18.32
CA GLU A 52 18.33 -3.02 -17.55
C GLU A 52 18.39 -4.22 -16.60
N ALA A 53 17.27 -4.89 -16.37
CA ALA A 53 17.19 -6.08 -15.51
C ALA A 53 18.14 -7.20 -15.97
N ASP A 54 18.32 -7.39 -17.29
CA ASP A 54 19.26 -8.40 -17.81
C ASP A 54 20.71 -8.07 -17.45
N THR A 55 21.09 -6.79 -17.52
CA THR A 55 22.41 -6.32 -17.12
C THR A 55 22.59 -6.43 -15.59
N GLN A 56 21.58 -6.09 -14.81
CA GLN A 56 21.61 -6.23 -13.35
C GLN A 56 21.77 -7.70 -12.93
N ALA A 57 21.01 -8.60 -13.56
CA ALA A 57 21.08 -10.04 -13.25
C ALA A 57 22.43 -10.68 -13.68
N ALA A 58 23.06 -10.15 -14.72
CA ALA A 58 24.38 -10.61 -15.18
C ALA A 58 25.55 -10.04 -14.37
N ASP A 59 25.32 -9.04 -13.51
CA ASP A 59 26.37 -8.41 -12.71
C ASP A 59 26.78 -9.32 -11.54
N SER A 60 27.92 -10.01 -11.71
CA SER A 60 28.48 -10.87 -10.67
C SER A 60 29.03 -10.13 -9.45
N ALA A 61 29.13 -8.79 -9.51
CA ALA A 61 29.52 -7.93 -8.40
C ALA A 61 28.32 -7.42 -7.59
N ALA A 62 27.07 -7.77 -7.99
CA ALA A 62 25.88 -7.41 -7.26
C ALA A 62 25.99 -7.85 -5.80
N SER A 63 25.72 -6.94 -4.89
CA SER A 63 25.84 -7.14 -3.44
C SER A 63 24.59 -6.62 -2.73
N GLY A 64 24.44 -6.97 -1.47
CA GLY A 64 23.29 -6.58 -0.65
C GLY A 64 22.45 -7.76 -0.20
N PRO A 65 21.53 -7.54 0.73
CA PRO A 65 20.76 -8.62 1.36
C PRO A 65 19.80 -9.35 0.38
N PHE A 66 19.56 -8.78 -0.80
CA PHE A 66 18.69 -9.35 -1.83
C PHE A 66 19.39 -9.48 -3.19
N ALA A 67 20.72 -9.65 -3.18
CA ALA A 67 21.50 -9.76 -4.41
C ALA A 67 20.93 -10.80 -5.38
N GLY A 68 20.54 -10.34 -6.58
CA GLY A 68 20.02 -11.19 -7.66
C GLY A 68 18.52 -11.55 -7.56
N VAL A 69 17.80 -11.10 -6.55
CA VAL A 69 16.36 -11.41 -6.40
C VAL A 69 15.52 -10.53 -7.33
N PRO A 70 14.62 -11.10 -8.16
CA PRO A 70 13.71 -10.34 -9.01
C PRO A 70 12.73 -9.49 -8.20
N PHE A 71 12.50 -8.26 -8.64
CA PHE A 71 11.66 -7.29 -7.95
C PHE A 71 10.85 -6.44 -8.94
N LEU A 72 9.71 -5.94 -8.49
CA LEU A 72 8.88 -4.99 -9.20
C LEU A 72 8.69 -3.73 -8.36
N ILE A 73 8.66 -2.57 -9.01
CA ILE A 73 8.36 -1.30 -8.35
C ILE A 73 7.00 -0.79 -8.78
N LYS A 74 6.37 0.03 -7.95
CA LYS A 74 5.06 0.63 -8.27
C LYS A 74 5.21 1.72 -9.33
N ASP A 75 4.24 1.82 -10.24
CA ASP A 75 4.19 2.90 -11.25
C ASP A 75 3.68 4.24 -10.66
N LEU A 76 4.03 4.52 -9.40
CA LEU A 76 3.71 5.75 -8.67
C LEU A 76 4.78 6.02 -7.61
N ALA A 77 5.46 7.17 -7.68
CA ALA A 77 6.45 7.66 -6.72
C ALA A 77 7.61 6.67 -6.43
N GLN A 78 7.90 5.76 -7.37
CA GLN A 78 9.06 4.88 -7.38
C GLN A 78 9.71 4.97 -8.79
N GLU A 79 10.20 6.16 -9.10
CA GLU A 79 10.80 6.50 -10.38
C GLU A 79 12.02 5.61 -10.65
N TYR A 80 12.10 5.07 -11.87
CA TYR A 80 13.29 4.44 -12.40
C TYR A 80 13.82 5.30 -13.55
N ARG A 81 15.05 5.77 -13.44
CA ARG A 81 15.69 6.67 -14.43
C ARG A 81 15.58 6.09 -15.85
N GLY A 82 15.16 6.91 -16.79
CA GLY A 82 15.00 6.56 -18.20
C GLY A 82 13.63 5.98 -18.56
N TYR A 83 12.79 5.68 -17.57
CA TYR A 83 11.43 5.12 -17.77
C TYR A 83 10.36 6.07 -17.23
N PRO A 84 9.19 6.16 -17.88
CA PRO A 84 8.07 6.88 -17.32
C PRO A 84 7.61 6.27 -15.99
N THR A 85 7.15 7.13 -15.09
CA THR A 85 6.28 6.76 -13.98
C THR A 85 4.94 7.39 -14.27
N SER A 86 4.02 6.59 -14.87
CA SER A 86 2.77 7.13 -15.42
C SER A 86 1.78 7.55 -14.35
N CYS A 87 1.95 7.11 -13.11
CA CYS A 87 0.96 7.28 -12.04
C CYS A 87 -0.44 6.77 -12.44
N GLY A 88 -0.51 5.73 -13.28
CA GLY A 88 -1.77 5.24 -13.85
C GLY A 88 -2.47 6.20 -14.82
N SER A 89 -1.80 7.27 -15.26
CA SER A 89 -2.35 8.37 -16.07
C SER A 89 -1.74 8.45 -17.46
N ARG A 90 -2.55 8.80 -18.46
CA ARG A 90 -2.06 9.16 -19.80
C ARG A 90 -1.17 10.40 -19.78
N SER A 91 -1.44 11.32 -18.85
CA SER A 91 -0.78 12.62 -18.75
C SER A 91 0.73 12.53 -18.49
N LEU A 92 1.19 11.49 -17.81
CA LEU A 92 2.60 11.26 -17.46
C LEU A 92 3.25 10.09 -18.23
N ALA A 93 2.47 9.33 -19.01
CA ALA A 93 2.90 8.07 -19.63
C ALA A 93 4.09 8.19 -20.62
N LYS A 94 4.40 9.39 -21.08
CA LYS A 94 5.49 9.66 -22.05
C LYS A 94 6.66 10.43 -21.45
N LEU A 95 6.63 10.73 -20.15
CA LEU A 95 7.66 11.52 -19.49
C LEU A 95 8.61 10.58 -18.72
N PRO A 96 9.83 10.30 -19.25
CA PRO A 96 10.80 9.46 -18.55
C PRO A 96 11.36 10.20 -17.33
N ALA A 97 11.57 9.47 -16.25
CA ALA A 97 12.23 10.00 -15.06
C ALA A 97 13.72 10.30 -15.35
N THR A 98 14.20 11.43 -14.86
CA THR A 98 15.61 11.87 -15.05
C THR A 98 16.56 11.18 -14.06
N GLU A 99 16.04 10.70 -12.94
CA GLU A 99 16.80 10.04 -11.87
C GLU A 99 15.95 8.97 -11.19
N HIS A 100 16.57 8.09 -10.40
CA HIS A 100 15.84 7.15 -9.57
C HIS A 100 15.23 7.87 -8.37
N ALA A 101 14.01 7.46 -7.97
CA ALA A 101 13.54 7.80 -6.64
C ALA A 101 14.48 7.22 -5.57
N ASN A 102 14.64 7.93 -4.45
CA ASN A 102 15.53 7.47 -3.37
C ASN A 102 15.17 6.06 -2.89
N ILE A 103 13.89 5.73 -2.80
CA ILE A 103 13.44 4.38 -2.45
C ILE A 103 13.83 3.34 -3.52
N THR A 104 13.73 3.68 -4.80
CA THR A 104 14.14 2.82 -5.92
C THR A 104 15.64 2.58 -5.87
N GLN A 105 16.44 3.62 -5.60
CA GLN A 105 17.88 3.48 -5.42
C GLN A 105 18.21 2.55 -4.24
N ARG A 106 17.49 2.66 -3.10
CA ARG A 106 17.66 1.75 -1.96
C ARG A 106 17.34 0.29 -2.31
N PHE A 107 16.33 0.04 -3.14
CA PHE A 107 16.04 -1.32 -3.64
C PHE A 107 17.18 -1.84 -4.53
N LEU A 108 17.74 -1.00 -5.40
CA LEU A 108 18.91 -1.36 -6.23
C LEU A 108 20.14 -1.61 -5.35
N ASP A 109 20.41 -0.76 -4.38
CA ASP A 109 21.54 -0.90 -3.44
C ASP A 109 21.38 -2.16 -2.54
N ALA A 110 20.15 -2.58 -2.28
CA ALA A 110 19.87 -3.86 -1.61
C ALA A 110 20.12 -5.09 -2.49
N GLY A 111 20.39 -4.90 -3.78
CA GLY A 111 20.73 -5.95 -4.75
C GLY A 111 19.54 -6.53 -5.52
N PHE A 112 18.36 -5.96 -5.40
CA PHE A 112 17.21 -6.40 -6.19
C PHE A 112 17.39 -6.17 -7.69
N VAL A 113 16.94 -7.13 -8.50
CA VAL A 113 16.86 -7.02 -9.96
C VAL A 113 15.48 -6.48 -10.34
N ILE A 114 15.40 -5.19 -10.65
CA ILE A 114 14.13 -4.52 -10.95
C ILE A 114 13.81 -4.69 -12.43
N PHE A 115 12.78 -5.50 -12.79
CA PHE A 115 12.45 -5.82 -14.17
C PHE A 115 11.14 -5.22 -14.69
N GLY A 116 10.39 -4.49 -13.86
CA GLY A 116 9.15 -3.86 -14.32
C GLY A 116 8.47 -2.99 -13.28
N LYS A 117 7.36 -2.37 -13.73
CA LYS A 117 6.49 -1.53 -12.90
C LYS A 117 5.10 -2.12 -12.78
N THR A 118 4.51 -2.00 -11.60
CA THR A 118 3.20 -2.56 -11.27
C THR A 118 2.08 -1.55 -11.43
N ASN A 119 0.89 -2.05 -11.78
CA ASN A 119 -0.32 -1.27 -11.99
C ASN A 119 -0.78 -0.51 -10.74
N THR A 120 -1.32 0.69 -10.96
CA THR A 120 -1.87 1.59 -9.95
C THR A 120 -3.04 2.38 -10.55
N PRO A 121 -4.05 2.80 -9.78
CA PRO A 121 -5.06 3.75 -10.27
C PRO A 121 -4.43 5.12 -10.52
N GLU A 122 -5.10 5.95 -11.29
CA GLU A 122 -4.62 7.30 -11.61
C GLU A 122 -4.29 8.09 -10.34
N PHE A 123 -3.05 8.60 -10.22
CA PHE A 123 -2.46 9.30 -9.06
C PHE A 123 -2.63 8.57 -7.72
N GLY A 124 -2.87 7.26 -7.73
CA GLY A 124 -3.14 6.51 -6.52
C GLY A 124 -4.44 6.89 -5.82
N ALA A 125 -5.37 7.56 -6.51
CA ALA A 125 -6.51 8.25 -5.92
C ALA A 125 -7.62 7.32 -5.38
N LYS A 126 -7.55 6.02 -5.66
CA LYS A 126 -8.59 5.05 -5.27
C LYS A 126 -8.00 3.89 -4.45
N GLY A 127 -8.84 3.29 -3.60
CA GLY A 127 -8.50 2.07 -2.86
C GLY A 127 -8.55 0.79 -3.72
N VAL A 128 -8.93 0.89 -4.99
CA VAL A 128 -8.92 -0.16 -6.02
C VAL A 128 -7.93 0.20 -7.13
N THR A 129 -7.45 -0.81 -7.88
CA THR A 129 -6.49 -0.58 -8.97
C THR A 129 -7.18 -0.79 -10.33
N GLU A 130 -7.83 0.27 -10.80
CA GLU A 130 -8.68 0.27 -11.99
C GLU A 130 -8.45 1.56 -12.80
N SER A 131 -7.21 1.73 -13.30
CA SER A 131 -6.87 2.86 -14.17
C SER A 131 -7.56 2.74 -15.53
N GLU A 132 -8.09 3.84 -16.07
CA GLU A 132 -8.57 3.89 -17.47
C GLU A 132 -7.42 3.72 -18.47
N TYR A 133 -6.20 4.11 -18.10
CA TYR A 133 -5.04 4.02 -18.98
C TYR A 133 -4.52 2.60 -19.11
N TRP A 134 -4.33 1.90 -17.99
CA TRP A 134 -3.79 0.53 -17.96
C TRP A 134 -4.86 -0.56 -17.93
N GLY A 135 -6.09 -0.22 -17.60
CA GLY A 135 -7.14 -1.16 -17.28
C GLY A 135 -7.05 -1.72 -15.85
N PRO A 136 -8.08 -2.47 -15.40
CA PRO A 136 -8.13 -3.00 -14.05
C PRO A 136 -7.08 -4.08 -13.80
N ALA A 137 -6.41 -4.01 -12.65
CA ALA A 137 -5.69 -5.14 -12.08
C ALA A 137 -6.69 -6.10 -11.42
N ARG A 138 -6.36 -7.39 -11.36
CA ARG A 138 -7.23 -8.44 -10.85
C ARG A 138 -6.58 -9.23 -9.72
N ASN A 139 -7.42 -9.69 -8.80
CA ASN A 139 -7.00 -10.45 -7.64
C ASN A 139 -6.64 -11.89 -8.06
N PRO A 140 -5.44 -12.41 -7.74
CA PRO A 140 -5.04 -13.75 -8.14
C PRO A 140 -5.81 -14.88 -7.42
N TRP A 141 -6.47 -14.59 -6.30
CA TRP A 141 -7.34 -15.54 -5.61
C TRP A 141 -8.69 -15.71 -6.30
N ASN A 142 -9.19 -14.65 -6.95
CA ASN A 142 -10.38 -14.66 -7.80
C ASN A 142 -10.33 -13.42 -8.71
N THR A 143 -10.18 -13.66 -10.02
CA THR A 143 -10.00 -12.61 -11.03
C THR A 143 -11.22 -11.72 -11.26
N ASP A 144 -12.38 -12.04 -10.69
CA ASP A 144 -13.55 -11.16 -10.70
C ASP A 144 -13.45 -10.04 -9.66
N HIS A 145 -12.50 -10.15 -8.73
CA HIS A 145 -12.30 -9.21 -7.63
C HIS A 145 -11.07 -8.32 -7.83
N THR A 146 -11.11 -7.15 -7.17
CA THR A 146 -9.98 -6.22 -7.12
C THR A 146 -8.86 -6.75 -6.22
N PRO A 147 -7.58 -6.55 -6.57
CA PRO A 147 -6.45 -6.78 -5.67
C PRO A 147 -6.29 -5.66 -4.62
N GLY A 148 -7.31 -4.76 -4.51
CA GLY A 148 -7.17 -3.54 -3.72
C GLY A 148 -6.34 -2.47 -4.42
N GLY A 149 -6.04 -1.40 -3.72
CA GLY A 149 -5.30 -0.25 -4.25
C GLY A 149 -4.72 0.66 -3.15
N SER A 150 -3.89 1.55 -3.57
CA SER A 150 -3.44 1.81 -4.93
C SER A 150 -2.25 0.94 -5.39
N SER A 151 -1.61 0.11 -4.54
CA SER A 151 -0.53 -0.83 -4.93
C SER A 151 -1.08 -2.22 -5.31
N GLY A 152 -2.23 -2.27 -6.02
CA GLY A 152 -2.89 -3.54 -6.33
C GLY A 152 -2.10 -4.40 -7.31
N GLY A 153 -1.41 -3.80 -8.28
CA GLY A 153 -0.52 -4.54 -9.17
C GLY A 153 0.63 -5.21 -8.41
N SER A 154 1.21 -4.53 -7.41
CA SER A 154 2.24 -5.11 -6.53
C SER A 154 1.68 -6.28 -5.72
N GLY A 155 0.52 -6.09 -5.09
CA GLY A 155 -0.15 -7.16 -4.34
C GLY A 155 -0.46 -8.39 -5.20
N ALA A 156 -1.03 -8.17 -6.38
CA ALA A 156 -1.36 -9.26 -7.31
C ALA A 156 -0.11 -10.01 -7.80
N ALA A 157 0.97 -9.29 -8.15
CA ALA A 157 2.21 -9.90 -8.61
C ALA A 157 2.86 -10.79 -7.54
N VAL A 158 2.88 -10.33 -6.27
CA VAL A 158 3.46 -11.08 -5.15
C VAL A 158 2.63 -12.28 -4.80
N ALA A 159 1.31 -12.15 -4.68
CA ALA A 159 0.43 -13.27 -4.34
C ALA A 159 0.40 -14.34 -5.45
N ALA A 160 0.51 -13.94 -6.73
CA ALA A 160 0.61 -14.84 -7.86
C ALA A 160 1.98 -15.55 -7.97
N GLY A 161 2.95 -15.22 -7.12
CA GLY A 161 4.29 -15.80 -7.14
C GLY A 161 5.14 -15.37 -8.35
N ILE A 162 4.86 -14.21 -8.95
CA ILE A 162 5.72 -13.62 -9.98
C ILE A 162 7.03 -13.13 -9.34
N VAL A 163 6.93 -12.45 -8.22
CA VAL A 163 8.05 -12.02 -7.39
C VAL A 163 7.76 -12.30 -5.91
N PRO A 164 8.77 -12.51 -5.07
CA PRO A 164 8.56 -12.75 -3.64
C PRO A 164 8.12 -11.49 -2.88
N ALA A 165 8.49 -10.32 -3.37
CA ALA A 165 8.17 -9.01 -2.80
C ALA A 165 8.07 -7.95 -3.91
N ALA A 166 7.36 -6.87 -3.68
CA ALA A 166 7.25 -5.76 -4.63
C ALA A 166 7.12 -4.41 -3.90
N GLY A 167 7.65 -3.36 -4.52
CA GLY A 167 7.54 -1.99 -4.05
C GLY A 167 6.09 -1.52 -3.99
N ALA A 168 5.78 -0.72 -2.98
CA ALA A 168 4.46 -0.16 -2.72
C ALA A 168 4.57 1.17 -1.98
N ASN A 169 3.51 1.96 -1.91
CA ASN A 169 3.42 3.14 -1.06
C ASN A 169 2.01 3.29 -0.48
N ASP A 170 1.88 4.08 0.60
CA ASP A 170 0.64 4.13 1.38
C ASP A 170 0.35 5.56 1.83
N GLY A 171 -0.62 6.21 1.18
CA GLY A 171 -1.11 7.55 1.53
C GLY A 171 -2.45 7.54 2.29
N GLY A 172 -3.19 6.43 2.23
CA GLY A 172 -4.49 6.24 2.90
C GLY A 172 -4.83 4.76 3.16
N GLY A 173 -3.84 3.86 3.01
CA GLY A 173 -4.01 2.41 3.13
C GLY A 173 -3.36 1.63 2.00
N SER A 174 -2.67 2.27 1.06
CA SER A 174 -2.29 1.68 -0.23
C SER A 174 -1.13 0.67 -0.19
N ILE A 175 -0.52 0.34 0.95
CA ILE A 175 0.24 -0.89 1.23
C ILE A 175 -0.69 -1.91 1.87
N ARG A 176 -1.45 -1.51 2.88
CA ARG A 176 -2.24 -2.38 3.76
C ARG A 176 -3.47 -2.94 3.06
N ILE A 177 -4.18 -2.14 2.27
CA ILE A 177 -5.36 -2.57 1.50
C ILE A 177 -4.98 -3.68 0.50
N PRO A 178 -3.97 -3.50 -0.39
CA PRO A 178 -3.54 -4.59 -1.26
C PRO A 178 -3.01 -5.81 -0.49
N ALA A 179 -2.29 -5.61 0.62
CA ALA A 179 -1.86 -6.71 1.46
C ALA A 179 -3.04 -7.53 1.98
N ALA A 180 -4.09 -6.86 2.49
CA ALA A 180 -5.31 -7.52 2.97
C ALA A 180 -6.08 -8.25 1.87
N CYS A 181 -6.21 -7.64 0.68
CA CYS A 181 -6.91 -8.24 -0.47
C CYS A 181 -6.19 -9.46 -1.06
N ASN A 182 -4.87 -9.52 -0.94
CA ASN A 182 -4.05 -10.53 -1.60
C ASN A 182 -3.42 -11.55 -0.63
N GLY A 183 -3.75 -11.46 0.67
CA GLY A 183 -3.23 -12.39 1.67
C GLY A 183 -1.74 -12.17 1.97
N LEU A 184 -1.26 -10.93 2.00
CA LEU A 184 0.15 -10.54 2.15
C LEU A 184 0.40 -9.81 3.46
N VAL A 185 1.67 -9.64 3.79
CA VAL A 185 2.15 -8.74 4.83
C VAL A 185 2.37 -7.35 4.23
N GLY A 186 1.78 -6.32 4.85
CA GLY A 186 1.96 -4.94 4.43
C GLY A 186 2.15 -4.02 5.61
N LEU A 187 3.39 -3.59 5.84
CA LEU A 187 3.72 -2.57 6.85
C LEU A 187 3.67 -1.18 6.21
N LYS A 188 2.81 -0.32 6.73
CA LYS A 188 2.94 1.13 6.59
C LYS A 188 3.89 1.61 7.70
N PRO A 189 5.13 2.01 7.40
CA PRO A 189 6.05 2.40 8.45
C PRO A 189 5.65 3.73 9.10
N SER A 190 6.28 4.06 10.20
CA SER A 190 6.23 5.39 10.80
C SER A 190 6.64 6.45 9.78
N ARG A 191 6.04 7.63 9.87
CA ARG A 191 6.37 8.79 9.03
C ARG A 191 7.88 9.07 9.08
N GLY A 192 8.49 9.24 7.90
CA GLY A 192 9.90 9.55 7.74
C GLY A 192 10.85 8.34 7.75
N ILE A 193 10.40 7.12 8.05
CA ILE A 193 11.26 5.92 8.11
C ILE A 193 11.82 5.57 6.73
N ALA A 194 10.97 5.47 5.71
CA ALA A 194 11.37 5.19 4.34
C ALA A 194 11.52 6.50 3.55
N PRO A 195 12.54 6.64 2.67
CA PRO A 195 12.84 7.89 2.01
C PRO A 195 11.84 8.24 0.91
N PHE A 196 11.52 9.52 0.81
CA PHE A 196 11.03 10.16 -0.41
C PHE A 196 12.20 10.86 -1.14
N GLY A 197 11.92 11.48 -2.28
CA GLY A 197 12.89 12.24 -3.06
C GLY A 197 13.52 11.44 -4.20
N PRO A 198 14.43 12.08 -4.96
CA PRO A 198 15.01 13.40 -4.67
C PRO A 198 14.12 14.59 -5.09
N ALA A 199 13.09 14.37 -5.92
CA ALA A 199 12.24 15.45 -6.44
C ALA A 199 11.42 16.15 -5.32
N ALA A 200 11.04 15.43 -4.26
CA ALA A 200 10.31 15.99 -3.11
C ALA A 200 10.76 15.29 -1.82
N GLY A 201 10.99 16.04 -0.75
CA GLY A 201 11.43 15.49 0.54
C GLY A 201 10.33 14.78 1.34
N GLU A 202 9.08 14.87 0.90
CA GLU A 202 7.91 14.23 1.50
C GLU A 202 6.75 14.18 0.50
N SER A 203 5.65 13.52 0.84
CA SER A 203 4.41 13.54 0.05
C SER A 203 3.19 13.62 0.96
N MET A 204 2.18 14.38 0.54
CA MET A 204 0.90 14.54 1.25
C MET A 204 1.06 15.02 2.70
N PHE A 205 1.93 15.99 2.96
CA PHE A 205 2.23 16.47 4.33
C PHE A 205 2.68 15.35 5.27
N GLY A 206 3.47 14.42 4.76
CA GLY A 206 3.98 13.24 5.48
C GLY A 206 2.94 12.16 5.77
N MET A 207 1.75 12.21 5.19
CA MET A 207 0.77 11.13 5.29
C MET A 207 1.15 9.94 4.42
N ALA A 208 1.75 10.18 3.25
CA ALA A 208 2.24 9.12 2.39
C ALA A 208 3.61 8.60 2.89
N VAL A 209 3.81 7.30 2.72
CA VAL A 209 5.06 6.60 3.04
C VAL A 209 5.41 5.62 1.94
N GLN A 210 6.70 5.34 1.76
CA GLN A 210 7.22 4.30 0.86
C GLN A 210 7.36 2.97 1.60
N GLY A 211 7.36 1.86 0.86
CA GLY A 211 7.59 0.52 1.40
C GLY A 211 7.41 -0.57 0.36
N ALA A 212 7.03 -1.76 0.83
CA ALA A 212 6.81 -2.94 0.01
C ALA A 212 5.68 -3.81 0.58
N VAL A 213 5.17 -4.73 -0.25
CA VAL A 213 4.33 -5.87 0.16
C VAL A 213 5.12 -7.16 0.00
N THR A 214 4.93 -8.10 0.93
CA THR A 214 5.72 -9.35 1.00
C THR A 214 4.84 -10.54 1.37
N ARG A 215 5.31 -11.76 1.10
CA ARG A 215 4.63 -12.99 1.53
C ARG A 215 4.96 -13.36 2.98
N THR A 216 6.14 -12.97 3.48
CA THR A 216 6.62 -13.30 4.81
C THR A 216 6.96 -12.06 5.62
N VAL A 217 6.90 -12.18 6.95
CA VAL A 217 7.33 -11.11 7.86
C VAL A 217 8.84 -10.94 7.82
N ARG A 218 9.60 -12.01 7.58
CA ARG A 218 11.06 -11.96 7.43
C ARG A 218 11.46 -11.06 6.28
N ASP A 219 10.84 -11.20 5.11
CA ASP A 219 11.11 -10.33 3.97
C ASP A 219 10.74 -8.88 4.24
N ALA A 220 9.60 -8.63 4.92
CA ALA A 220 9.23 -7.28 5.31
C ALA A 220 10.30 -6.65 6.20
N ALA A 221 10.74 -7.36 7.25
CA ALA A 221 11.79 -6.89 8.15
C ALA A 221 13.11 -6.60 7.42
N ALA A 222 13.55 -7.51 6.55
CA ALA A 222 14.79 -7.37 5.79
C ALA A 222 14.73 -6.20 4.78
N ILE A 223 13.60 -6.00 4.09
CA ILE A 223 13.41 -4.89 3.17
C ILE A 223 13.44 -3.56 3.93
N TYR A 224 12.74 -3.45 5.07
CA TYR A 224 12.79 -2.22 5.85
C TYR A 224 14.17 -1.95 6.46
N ASP A 225 14.94 -2.97 6.86
CA ASP A 225 16.35 -2.80 7.25
C ASP A 225 17.20 -2.23 6.10
N ALA A 226 16.92 -2.61 4.85
CA ALA A 226 17.65 -2.16 3.69
C ALA A 226 17.26 -0.73 3.25
N VAL A 227 16.00 -0.31 3.47
CA VAL A 227 15.51 0.98 2.95
C VAL A 227 15.41 2.09 4.00
N VAL A 228 15.45 1.77 5.28
CA VAL A 228 15.39 2.75 6.38
C VAL A 228 16.67 3.58 6.46
N GLY A 229 16.52 4.81 6.95
CA GLY A 229 17.65 5.66 7.25
C GLY A 229 17.57 7.05 6.62
N PRO A 230 18.43 7.96 7.07
CA PRO A 230 18.42 9.36 6.66
C PRO A 230 18.71 9.50 5.16
N THR A 231 18.04 10.49 4.56
CA THR A 231 18.23 10.85 3.15
C THR A 231 18.31 12.36 3.04
N ALA A 232 19.21 12.85 2.19
CA ALA A 232 19.32 14.28 1.93
C ALA A 232 17.98 14.83 1.42
N GLY A 233 17.56 15.98 1.95
CA GLY A 233 16.31 16.64 1.58
C GLY A 233 15.06 16.07 2.29
N SER A 234 15.19 15.09 3.18
CA SER A 234 14.06 14.61 3.98
C SER A 234 13.53 15.73 4.89
N VAL A 235 12.21 15.93 4.86
CA VAL A 235 11.51 16.90 5.71
C VAL A 235 11.37 16.37 7.14
N TYR A 236 11.28 15.06 7.31
CA TYR A 236 11.13 14.41 8.61
C TYR A 236 12.45 13.77 9.03
N PRO A 237 12.92 14.03 10.27
CA PRO A 237 14.11 13.39 10.77
C PRO A 237 13.88 11.86 10.86
N THR A 238 14.80 11.11 10.32
CA THR A 238 14.79 9.65 10.35
C THR A 238 16.02 9.18 11.11
N SER A 239 15.83 8.30 12.07
CA SER A 239 16.92 7.54 12.69
C SER A 239 16.87 6.11 12.19
N THR A 240 18.03 5.54 11.95
CA THR A 240 18.16 4.09 11.79
C THR A 240 17.89 3.44 13.16
N PRO A 241 17.09 2.38 13.26
CA PRO A 241 16.91 1.67 14.51
C PRO A 241 18.25 1.13 15.05
N ASP A 242 18.46 1.22 16.36
CA ASP A 242 19.66 0.67 16.99
C ASP A 242 19.81 -0.85 16.82
N VAL A 243 18.68 -1.54 16.71
CA VAL A 243 18.58 -2.98 16.46
C VAL A 243 17.81 -3.18 15.15
N SER A 244 18.35 -3.94 14.22
CA SER A 244 17.69 -4.22 12.94
C SER A 244 16.35 -4.91 13.14
N TYR A 245 15.41 -4.68 12.22
CA TYR A 245 14.09 -5.33 12.25
C TYR A 245 14.21 -6.85 12.16
N LEU A 246 15.15 -7.38 11.36
CA LEU A 246 15.47 -8.81 11.31
C LEU A 246 15.92 -9.37 12.65
N GLN A 247 16.62 -8.58 13.47
CA GLN A 247 16.97 -9.00 14.81
C GLN A 247 15.78 -8.91 15.76
N GLN A 248 14.96 -7.88 15.66
CA GLN A 248 13.79 -7.69 16.52
C GLN A 248 12.76 -8.79 16.36
N ILE A 249 12.48 -9.27 15.13
CA ILE A 249 11.49 -10.33 14.87
C ILE A 249 11.88 -11.70 15.46
N LYS A 250 13.12 -11.89 15.92
CA LYS A 250 13.55 -13.13 16.59
C LYS A 250 13.01 -13.24 18.02
N SER A 251 12.48 -12.16 18.57
CA SER A 251 11.96 -12.09 19.94
C SER A 251 10.46 -11.84 19.91
N ALA A 252 9.66 -12.84 20.25
CA ALA A 252 8.22 -12.69 20.36
C ALA A 252 7.87 -11.73 21.51
N PRO A 253 6.98 -10.75 21.30
CA PRO A 253 6.51 -9.90 22.38
C PRO A 253 5.61 -10.71 23.35
N ALA A 254 5.53 -10.28 24.61
CA ALA A 254 4.70 -10.91 25.62
C ALA A 254 3.88 -9.87 26.39
N GLY A 255 2.68 -10.26 26.81
CA GLY A 255 1.85 -9.46 27.71
C GLY A 255 1.39 -8.12 27.14
N LEU A 256 1.34 -7.94 25.81
CA LEU A 256 0.85 -6.72 25.20
C LEU A 256 -0.61 -6.48 25.58
N ARG A 257 -0.96 -5.21 25.83
CA ARG A 257 -2.35 -4.76 26.00
C ARG A 257 -2.87 -4.27 24.65
N ILE A 258 -3.90 -4.97 24.12
CA ILE A 258 -4.41 -4.76 22.76
C ILE A 258 -5.91 -4.46 22.85
N GLY A 259 -6.29 -3.23 22.47
CA GLY A 259 -7.70 -2.89 22.28
C GLY A 259 -8.12 -3.24 20.86
N TYR A 260 -9.28 -3.89 20.67
CA TYR A 260 -9.78 -4.21 19.33
C TYR A 260 -11.16 -3.65 19.05
N SER A 261 -11.41 -3.27 17.79
CA SER A 261 -12.72 -2.79 17.33
C SER A 261 -12.92 -3.08 15.84
N ALA A 262 -14.12 -3.50 15.48
CA ALA A 262 -14.59 -3.53 14.09
C ALA A 262 -15.62 -2.43 13.81
N ARG A 263 -15.88 -1.52 14.76
CA ARG A 263 -16.87 -0.43 14.63
C ARG A 263 -16.34 0.69 13.76
N SER A 264 -17.23 1.25 12.95
CA SER A 264 -16.99 2.47 12.17
C SER A 264 -18.31 3.22 11.97
N ALA A 265 -18.33 4.54 12.13
CA ALA A 265 -19.49 5.38 11.84
C ALA A 265 -19.74 5.52 10.33
N ILE A 266 -18.67 5.47 9.51
CA ILE A 266 -18.81 5.52 8.04
C ILE A 266 -19.18 4.18 7.41
N ASN A 267 -19.09 3.08 8.15
CA ASN A 267 -19.65 1.77 7.81
C ASN A 267 -20.22 1.11 9.05
N ALA A 268 -21.47 1.44 9.37
CA ALA A 268 -22.14 0.93 10.58
C ALA A 268 -22.38 -0.60 10.57
N ASN A 269 -22.28 -1.24 9.39
CA ASN A 269 -22.53 -2.67 9.22
C ASN A 269 -21.37 -3.34 8.47
N PRO A 270 -20.18 -3.48 9.09
CA PRO A 270 -19.07 -4.20 8.46
C PRO A 270 -19.48 -5.64 8.17
N HIS A 271 -18.92 -6.21 7.10
CA HIS A 271 -19.24 -7.58 6.71
C HIS A 271 -18.91 -8.57 7.85
N PRO A 272 -19.74 -9.60 8.10
CA PRO A 272 -19.49 -10.57 9.18
C PRO A 272 -18.11 -11.23 9.14
N GLU A 273 -17.55 -11.47 7.95
CA GLU A 273 -16.17 -11.98 7.78
C GLU A 273 -15.10 -11.00 8.32
N ALA A 274 -15.31 -9.69 8.19
CA ALA A 274 -14.39 -8.70 8.74
C ALA A 274 -14.44 -8.66 10.28
N VAL A 275 -15.64 -8.80 10.86
CA VAL A 275 -15.81 -8.93 12.30
C VAL A 275 -15.15 -10.22 12.81
N ALA A 276 -15.44 -11.35 12.15
CA ALA A 276 -14.87 -12.64 12.50
C ALA A 276 -13.34 -12.66 12.41
N ALA A 277 -12.75 -11.98 11.41
CA ALA A 277 -11.29 -11.85 11.27
C ALA A 277 -10.66 -11.24 12.53
N VAL A 278 -11.23 -10.14 13.03
CA VAL A 278 -10.73 -9.47 14.25
C VAL A 278 -10.98 -10.31 15.50
N GLU A 279 -12.18 -10.88 15.66
CA GLU A 279 -12.51 -11.70 16.85
C GLU A 279 -11.66 -12.97 16.93
N ASN A 280 -11.42 -13.64 15.81
CA ASN A 280 -10.54 -14.81 15.76
C ASN A 280 -9.08 -14.42 16.06
N THR A 281 -8.63 -13.28 15.55
CA THR A 281 -7.29 -12.75 15.87
C THR A 281 -7.18 -12.39 17.35
N ALA A 282 -8.24 -11.80 17.96
CA ALA A 282 -8.25 -11.50 19.39
C ALA A 282 -8.15 -12.76 20.25
N LYS A 283 -8.81 -13.86 19.86
CA LYS A 283 -8.67 -15.17 20.52
C LYS A 283 -7.26 -15.71 20.41
N LEU A 284 -6.69 -15.72 19.19
CA LEU A 284 -5.29 -16.17 18.96
C LEU A 284 -4.29 -15.39 19.82
N LEU A 285 -4.42 -14.06 19.87
CA LEU A 285 -3.57 -13.20 20.69
C LEU A 285 -3.69 -13.51 22.18
N THR A 286 -4.91 -13.81 22.67
CA THR A 286 -5.15 -14.22 24.06
C THR A 286 -4.48 -15.57 24.37
N GLU A 287 -4.57 -16.53 23.45
CA GLU A 287 -3.89 -17.83 23.55
C GLU A 287 -2.34 -17.68 23.55
N LEU A 288 -1.82 -16.65 22.88
CA LEU A 288 -0.40 -16.28 22.89
C LEU A 288 0.04 -15.50 24.15
N GLY A 289 -0.88 -15.25 25.08
CA GLY A 289 -0.59 -14.63 26.38
C GLY A 289 -0.65 -13.09 26.37
N HIS A 290 -1.31 -12.48 25.41
CA HIS A 290 -1.59 -11.04 25.41
C HIS A 290 -2.91 -10.71 26.11
N HIS A 291 -3.06 -9.46 26.56
CA HIS A 291 -4.29 -8.95 27.16
C HIS A 291 -5.12 -8.23 26.08
N VAL A 292 -6.22 -8.84 25.66
CA VAL A 292 -7.00 -8.39 24.49
C VAL A 292 -8.45 -8.13 24.92
N GLU A 293 -8.95 -6.91 24.68
CA GLU A 293 -10.32 -6.55 25.04
C GLU A 293 -10.97 -5.65 23.99
N PRO A 294 -12.31 -5.72 23.83
CA PRO A 294 -13.02 -4.84 22.93
C PRO A 294 -13.01 -3.40 23.44
N VAL A 295 -12.80 -2.45 22.51
CA VAL A 295 -12.80 -1.03 22.81
C VAL A 295 -13.66 -0.25 21.82
N ASP A 296 -14.15 0.91 22.21
CA ASP A 296 -14.68 1.87 21.24
C ASP A 296 -13.51 2.50 20.46
N PRO A 297 -13.71 2.82 19.16
CA PRO A 297 -12.68 3.50 18.39
C PRO A 297 -12.21 4.77 19.14
N PRO A 298 -10.90 4.95 19.34
CA PRO A 298 -10.40 6.08 20.13
C PRO A 298 -10.42 7.41 19.37
N TYR A 299 -11.22 7.53 18.33
CA TYR A 299 -11.32 8.69 17.44
C TYR A 299 -12.70 8.76 16.78
N ASP A 300 -13.08 9.97 16.36
CA ASP A 300 -14.24 10.21 15.51
C ASP A 300 -13.84 9.93 14.06
N ASP A 301 -14.24 8.77 13.53
CA ASP A 301 -13.85 8.31 12.20
C ASP A 301 -14.63 9.03 11.09
N GLU A 302 -15.83 9.54 11.33
CA GLU A 302 -16.56 10.36 10.36
C GLU A 302 -15.86 11.71 10.17
N ALA A 303 -15.48 12.38 11.26
CA ALA A 303 -14.71 13.61 11.19
C ALA A 303 -13.33 13.36 10.54
N LEU A 304 -12.67 12.24 10.87
CA LEU A 304 -11.40 11.85 10.29
C LEU A 304 -11.51 11.64 8.78
N ALA A 305 -12.56 10.97 8.30
CA ALA A 305 -12.80 10.73 6.88
C ALA A 305 -13.01 12.05 6.11
N ARG A 306 -13.76 13.00 6.70
CA ARG A 306 -13.96 14.34 6.10
C ARG A 306 -12.66 15.13 6.02
N ASP A 307 -11.87 15.16 7.09
CA ASP A 307 -10.58 15.85 7.13
C ASP A 307 -9.60 15.20 6.14
N PHE A 308 -9.52 13.87 6.10
CA PHE A 308 -8.68 13.13 5.16
C PHE A 308 -9.04 13.45 3.71
N LEU A 309 -10.31 13.34 3.33
CA LEU A 309 -10.72 13.63 1.94
C LEU A 309 -10.54 15.10 1.57
N THR A 310 -10.73 16.03 2.52
CA THR A 310 -10.48 17.46 2.27
C THR A 310 -9.01 17.70 1.91
N ILE A 311 -8.08 17.10 2.66
CA ILE A 311 -6.64 17.17 2.38
C ILE A 311 -6.33 16.47 1.05
N TRP A 312 -6.87 15.26 0.85
CA TRP A 312 -6.65 14.45 -0.35
C TRP A 312 -7.08 15.18 -1.62
N PHE A 313 -8.25 15.82 -1.61
CA PHE A 313 -8.76 16.57 -2.75
C PHE A 313 -7.87 17.78 -3.07
N ALA A 314 -7.37 18.48 -2.06
CA ALA A 314 -6.43 19.58 -2.26
C ALA A 314 -5.09 19.11 -2.83
N VAL A 315 -4.58 17.98 -2.37
CA VAL A 315 -3.37 17.34 -2.92
C VAL A 315 -3.58 16.96 -4.37
N LEU A 316 -4.67 16.27 -4.71
CA LEU A 316 -4.94 15.85 -6.09
C LEU A 316 -5.15 17.04 -7.03
N ALA A 317 -5.77 18.13 -6.55
CA ALA A 317 -5.87 19.38 -7.31
C ALA A 317 -4.49 19.97 -7.65
N THR A 318 -3.56 19.89 -6.72
CA THR A 318 -2.18 20.34 -6.91
C THR A 318 -1.43 19.44 -7.90
N GLU A 319 -1.56 18.11 -7.77
CA GLU A 319 -0.96 17.13 -8.68
C GLU A 319 -1.43 17.33 -10.14
N VAL A 320 -2.72 17.52 -10.34
CA VAL A 320 -3.30 17.80 -11.68
C VAL A 320 -2.75 19.12 -12.25
N ALA A 321 -2.65 20.17 -11.43
CA ALA A 321 -2.12 21.47 -11.86
C ALA A 321 -0.64 21.37 -12.25
N GLN A 322 0.19 20.75 -11.42
CA GLN A 322 1.63 20.53 -11.68
C GLN A 322 1.85 19.66 -12.91
N THR A 323 1.04 18.59 -13.06
CA THR A 323 1.12 17.70 -14.23
C THR A 323 0.81 18.47 -15.52
N ARG A 324 -0.18 19.34 -15.51
CA ARG A 324 -0.50 20.22 -16.68
C ARG A 324 0.64 21.17 -17.00
N GLU A 325 1.23 21.79 -15.99
CA GLU A 325 2.37 22.68 -16.16
C GLU A 325 3.57 21.93 -16.76
N LEU A 326 3.84 20.72 -16.26
CA LEU A 326 4.99 19.91 -16.67
C LEU A 326 4.85 19.33 -18.08
N THR A 327 3.63 18.87 -18.46
CA THR A 327 3.41 18.07 -19.68
C THR A 327 2.57 18.77 -20.74
N GLY A 328 1.86 19.85 -20.42
CA GLY A 328 0.85 20.46 -21.26
C GLY A 328 -0.44 19.64 -21.39
N ALA A 329 -0.68 18.67 -20.48
CA ALA A 329 -1.82 17.76 -20.52
C ALA A 329 -3.17 18.52 -20.50
N SER A 330 -4.10 18.04 -21.33
CA SER A 330 -5.48 18.52 -21.43
C SER A 330 -6.44 17.67 -20.57
N ASP A 331 -7.70 18.07 -20.47
CA ASP A 331 -8.73 17.30 -19.74
C ASP A 331 -8.89 15.85 -20.24
N SER A 332 -8.58 15.58 -21.52
CA SER A 332 -8.68 14.23 -22.09
C SER A 332 -7.57 13.28 -21.65
N ASP A 333 -6.51 13.83 -21.06
CA ASP A 333 -5.36 13.04 -20.58
C ASP A 333 -5.53 12.58 -19.13
N PHE A 334 -6.62 13.00 -18.45
CA PHE A 334 -6.99 12.61 -17.10
C PHE A 334 -8.32 11.85 -17.07
N GLU A 335 -8.50 11.02 -16.07
CA GLU A 335 -9.79 10.39 -15.77
C GLU A 335 -10.84 11.44 -15.33
N ALA A 336 -12.11 11.17 -15.61
CA ALA A 336 -13.20 12.06 -15.21
C ALA A 336 -13.30 12.21 -13.68
N ASP A 337 -13.09 11.11 -12.96
CA ASP A 337 -13.12 11.09 -11.49
C ASP A 337 -11.97 11.92 -10.91
N THR A 338 -10.76 11.80 -11.47
CA THR A 338 -9.60 12.61 -11.08
C THR A 338 -9.86 14.11 -11.23
N LEU A 339 -10.44 14.53 -12.37
CA LEU A 339 -10.81 15.93 -12.60
C LEU A 339 -11.90 16.41 -11.64
N ALA A 340 -12.89 15.56 -11.33
CA ALA A 340 -13.95 15.88 -10.39
C ALA A 340 -13.41 16.09 -8.96
N ILE A 341 -12.55 15.19 -8.50
CA ILE A 341 -11.91 15.29 -7.18
C ILE A 341 -10.97 16.51 -7.12
N ALA A 342 -10.19 16.76 -8.17
CA ALA A 342 -9.34 17.95 -8.26
C ALA A 342 -10.18 19.26 -8.23
N GLU A 343 -11.34 19.28 -8.88
CA GLU A 343 -12.25 20.44 -8.82
C GLU A 343 -12.86 20.65 -7.43
N LEU A 344 -13.19 19.57 -6.71
CA LEU A 344 -13.60 19.66 -5.30
C LEU A 344 -12.49 20.26 -4.43
N GLY A 345 -11.25 19.82 -4.61
CA GLY A 345 -10.08 20.36 -3.90
C GLY A 345 -9.85 21.85 -4.19
N ARG A 346 -9.94 22.24 -5.47
CA ARG A 346 -9.81 23.64 -5.88
C ARG A 346 -10.92 24.53 -5.29
N SER A 347 -12.16 24.04 -5.28
CA SER A 347 -13.33 24.81 -4.83
C SER A 347 -13.47 24.87 -3.30
N GLY A 348 -12.90 23.88 -2.56
CA GLY A 348 -12.88 23.85 -1.10
C GLY A 348 -12.04 24.98 -0.49
N GLY A 349 -11.00 25.39 -1.18
CA GLY A 349 -10.17 26.54 -0.82
C GLY A 349 -9.17 26.30 0.31
N VAL A 350 -8.25 27.22 0.44
CA VAL A 350 -7.09 27.11 1.35
C VAL A 350 -7.50 26.97 2.83
N VAL A 351 -8.54 27.69 3.26
CA VAL A 351 -8.98 27.67 4.66
C VAL A 351 -9.46 26.26 5.06
N ALA A 352 -10.25 25.61 4.21
CA ALA A 352 -10.74 24.25 4.49
C ALA A 352 -9.58 23.27 4.59
N ALA A 353 -8.63 23.30 3.64
CA ALA A 353 -7.47 22.42 3.64
C ALA A 353 -6.61 22.60 4.89
N PHE A 354 -6.32 23.84 5.29
CA PHE A 354 -5.53 24.10 6.50
C PHE A 354 -6.29 23.78 7.80
N THR A 355 -7.62 23.96 7.84
CA THR A 355 -8.43 23.51 8.99
C THR A 355 -8.40 22.00 9.13
N ALA A 356 -8.48 21.26 8.04
CA ALA A 356 -8.38 19.80 8.05
C ALA A 356 -6.97 19.34 8.49
N LEU A 357 -5.90 20.01 8.03
CA LEU A 357 -4.54 19.75 8.49
C LEU A 357 -4.36 20.02 9.98
N ASP A 358 -4.90 21.12 10.51
CA ASP A 358 -4.86 21.42 11.94
C ASP A 358 -5.63 20.38 12.77
N SER A 359 -6.73 19.85 12.23
CA SER A 359 -7.54 18.81 12.86
C SER A 359 -6.78 17.51 13.09
N VAL A 360 -5.68 17.23 12.36
CA VAL A 360 -4.81 16.06 12.56
C VAL A 360 -4.34 15.96 14.02
N ASN A 361 -4.09 17.10 14.68
CA ASN A 361 -3.70 17.16 16.09
C ASN A 361 -4.69 16.43 17.01
N LYS A 362 -6.00 16.48 16.72
CA LYS A 362 -7.04 15.82 17.53
C LYS A 362 -6.83 14.30 17.53
N TYR A 363 -6.54 13.73 16.34
CA TYR A 363 -6.35 12.28 16.17
C TYR A 363 -5.04 11.81 16.78
N VAL A 364 -3.96 12.59 16.65
CA VAL A 364 -2.67 12.32 17.33
C VAL A 364 -2.86 12.28 18.84
N LEU A 365 -3.48 13.31 19.44
CA LEU A 365 -3.72 13.36 20.88
C LEU A 365 -4.69 12.28 21.37
N SER A 366 -5.64 11.88 20.54
CA SER A 366 -6.57 10.80 20.87
C SER A 366 -5.86 9.46 20.96
N LEU A 367 -5.01 9.14 19.96
CA LEU A 367 -4.18 7.95 20.01
C LEU A 367 -3.13 7.98 21.11
N ASP A 368 -2.56 9.14 21.45
CA ASP A 368 -1.64 9.24 22.57
C ASP A 368 -2.33 8.91 23.90
N ARG A 369 -3.59 9.33 24.08
CA ARG A 369 -4.41 8.93 25.25
C ARG A 369 -4.68 7.44 25.25
N PHE A 370 -5.13 6.87 24.11
CA PHE A 370 -5.37 5.45 23.96
C PHE A 370 -4.11 4.61 24.29
N HIS A 371 -2.97 5.02 23.80
CA HIS A 371 -1.72 4.32 24.02
C HIS A 371 -1.10 4.47 25.44
N ARG A 372 -1.75 5.18 26.38
CA ARG A 372 -1.40 5.10 27.81
C ARG A 372 -1.83 3.77 28.41
N ASP A 373 -2.94 3.23 27.91
CA ASP A 373 -3.57 2.01 28.41
C ASP A 373 -3.34 0.80 27.51
N TYR A 374 -3.15 1.01 26.20
CA TYR A 374 -2.98 -0.04 25.21
C TYR A 374 -1.69 0.14 24.40
N ASP A 375 -1.04 -0.97 24.08
CA ASP A 375 0.14 -0.97 23.20
C ASP A 375 -0.26 -0.86 21.75
N LEU A 376 -1.36 -1.54 21.36
CA LEU A 376 -1.81 -1.65 19.98
C LEU A 376 -3.34 -1.50 19.87
N LEU A 377 -3.77 -0.95 18.74
CA LEU A 377 -5.15 -0.99 18.28
C LEU A 377 -5.26 -2.02 17.15
N LEU A 378 -6.13 -3.04 17.34
CA LEU A 378 -6.46 -4.04 16.34
C LEU A 378 -7.79 -3.69 15.68
N THR A 379 -7.82 -3.66 14.34
CA THR A 379 -9.04 -3.48 13.52
C THR A 379 -9.03 -4.44 12.33
N PRO A 380 -10.13 -4.62 11.62
CA PRO A 380 -10.05 -5.12 10.26
C PRO A 380 -9.19 -4.17 9.42
N THR A 381 -8.53 -4.67 8.38
CA THR A 381 -7.95 -3.76 7.37
C THR A 381 -9.05 -3.25 6.44
N LEU A 382 -9.99 -4.11 6.08
CA LEU A 382 -11.13 -3.85 5.20
C LEU A 382 -12.43 -4.13 5.96
N ALA A 383 -13.48 -3.34 5.74
CA ALA A 383 -14.80 -3.59 6.31
C ALA A 383 -15.60 -4.66 5.54
N THR A 384 -15.16 -5.02 4.33
CA THR A 384 -15.77 -6.03 3.46
C THR A 384 -14.68 -6.91 2.82
N PRO A 385 -14.98 -8.11 2.35
CA PRO A 385 -14.11 -8.82 1.43
C PRO A 385 -13.75 -7.95 0.22
N PRO A 386 -12.68 -8.27 -0.54
CA PRO A 386 -12.31 -7.56 -1.75
C PRO A 386 -13.50 -7.35 -2.67
N LEU A 387 -13.72 -6.10 -3.12
CA LEU A 387 -14.82 -5.73 -4.01
C LEU A 387 -14.69 -6.42 -5.38
N THR A 388 -15.78 -6.53 -6.12
CA THR A 388 -15.72 -6.95 -7.52
C THR A 388 -15.13 -5.84 -8.39
N VAL A 389 -14.43 -6.22 -9.47
CA VAL A 389 -13.88 -5.26 -10.43
C VAL A 389 -15.02 -4.45 -11.05
N GLY A 390 -14.88 -3.13 -11.03
CA GLY A 390 -15.88 -2.19 -11.56
C GLY A 390 -16.96 -1.76 -10.56
N GLU A 391 -17.00 -2.33 -9.35
CA GLU A 391 -18.03 -2.03 -8.34
C GLU A 391 -18.02 -0.55 -7.89
N THR A 392 -16.84 0.09 -7.86
CA THR A 392 -16.68 1.51 -7.53
C THR A 392 -16.61 2.42 -8.76
N THR A 393 -16.88 1.89 -9.96
CA THR A 393 -16.80 2.68 -11.19
C THR A 393 -17.95 3.67 -11.28
N THR A 394 -17.62 4.95 -11.45
CA THR A 394 -18.60 6.02 -11.61
C THR A 394 -19.40 5.81 -12.91
N ALA A 395 -20.73 5.89 -12.82
CA ALA A 395 -21.61 5.70 -13.97
C ALA A 395 -21.27 6.69 -15.11
N PRO A 396 -21.28 6.26 -16.39
CA PRO A 396 -20.85 7.10 -17.53
C PRO A 396 -21.57 8.44 -17.66
N LEU A 397 -22.84 8.53 -17.22
CA LEU A 397 -23.61 9.78 -17.21
C LEU A 397 -23.03 10.76 -16.18
N LEU A 398 -22.67 10.26 -14.98
CA LEU A 398 -22.05 11.08 -13.93
C LEU A 398 -20.65 11.52 -14.32
N GLN A 399 -19.86 10.66 -14.98
CA GLN A 399 -18.54 11.03 -15.51
C GLN A 399 -18.65 12.18 -16.53
N ARG A 400 -19.67 12.17 -17.42
CA ARG A 400 -19.92 13.27 -18.35
C ARG A 400 -20.30 14.55 -17.62
N ALA A 401 -21.18 14.47 -16.63
CA ALA A 401 -21.56 15.62 -15.80
C ALA A 401 -20.35 16.18 -15.04
N SER A 402 -19.51 15.34 -14.45
CA SER A 402 -18.29 15.74 -13.77
C SER A 402 -17.32 16.50 -14.69
N ARG A 403 -17.11 16.02 -15.93
CA ARG A 403 -16.28 16.73 -16.93
C ARG A 403 -16.82 18.12 -17.26
N VAL A 404 -18.14 18.27 -17.36
CA VAL A 404 -18.77 19.60 -17.61
C VAL A 404 -18.58 20.51 -16.41
N ILE A 405 -18.85 20.04 -15.21
CA ILE A 405 -18.71 20.80 -13.95
C ILE A 405 -17.25 21.26 -13.76
N SER A 406 -16.28 20.39 -14.01
CA SER A 406 -14.86 20.72 -13.94
C SER A 406 -14.47 21.82 -14.95
N ARG A 407 -14.99 21.76 -16.19
CA ARG A 407 -14.72 22.76 -17.21
C ARG A 407 -15.27 24.15 -16.89
N VAL A 408 -16.43 24.22 -16.26
CA VAL A 408 -17.06 25.53 -15.90
C VAL A 408 -16.68 26.00 -14.50
N HIS A 409 -15.78 25.27 -13.83
CA HIS A 409 -15.31 25.55 -12.46
C HIS A 409 -16.45 25.70 -11.44
N ALA A 410 -17.48 24.88 -11.56
CA ALA A 410 -18.67 24.90 -10.73
C ALA A 410 -18.62 23.97 -9.50
N GLY A 411 -17.42 23.65 -8.99
CA GLY A 411 -17.20 22.72 -7.88
C GLY A 411 -17.98 23.05 -6.59
N LYS A 412 -18.32 24.34 -6.37
CA LYS A 412 -19.18 24.74 -5.24
C LYS A 412 -20.59 24.12 -5.31
N LEU A 413 -21.11 23.79 -6.51
CA LEU A 413 -22.36 23.07 -6.63
C LEU A 413 -22.26 21.61 -6.15
N LEU A 414 -21.09 21.00 -6.31
CA LEU A 414 -20.81 19.65 -5.83
C LEU A 414 -20.75 19.61 -4.29
N SER A 415 -20.20 20.64 -3.65
CA SER A 415 -20.06 20.70 -2.19
C SER A 415 -21.39 20.95 -1.44
N LEU A 416 -22.40 21.51 -2.12
CA LEU A 416 -23.71 21.86 -1.55
C LEU A 416 -24.72 20.68 -1.54
N SER A 417 -24.41 19.56 -2.19
CA SER A 417 -25.39 18.53 -2.57
C SER A 417 -25.32 17.23 -1.76
N GLY A 418 -24.58 17.16 -0.64
CA GLY A 418 -24.38 15.91 0.09
C GLY A 418 -23.40 14.93 -0.60
N ILE A 419 -22.87 15.30 -1.76
CA ILE A 419 -21.93 14.48 -2.54
C ILE A 419 -20.69 14.07 -1.73
N LEU A 420 -20.26 14.89 -0.78
CA LEU A 420 -19.12 14.53 0.08
C LEU A 420 -19.44 13.32 0.95
N ASP A 421 -20.65 13.24 1.51
CA ASP A 421 -21.09 12.11 2.34
C ASP A 421 -21.23 10.83 1.51
N ASP A 422 -21.76 10.96 0.29
CA ASP A 422 -21.81 9.85 -0.67
C ASP A 422 -20.40 9.38 -1.07
N LEU A 423 -19.47 10.31 -1.31
CA LEU A 423 -18.08 9.99 -1.62
C LEU A 423 -17.37 9.34 -0.43
N ILE A 424 -17.61 9.79 0.81
CA ILE A 424 -17.09 9.15 2.01
C ILE A 424 -17.57 7.70 2.07
N SER A 425 -18.87 7.48 1.94
CA SER A 425 -19.48 6.15 2.00
C SER A 425 -18.96 5.23 0.90
N GLN A 426 -18.91 5.70 -0.36
CA GLN A 426 -18.50 4.91 -1.52
C GLN A 426 -16.99 4.65 -1.56
N SER A 427 -16.17 5.66 -1.23
CA SER A 427 -14.72 5.56 -1.36
C SER A 427 -14.06 4.96 -0.12
N LEU A 428 -14.53 5.31 1.09
CA LEU A 428 -13.94 4.90 2.36
C LEU A 428 -14.77 3.88 3.12
N GLY A 429 -16.04 3.67 2.79
CA GLY A 429 -16.92 2.76 3.53
C GLY A 429 -16.45 1.31 3.55
N TRP A 430 -15.72 0.85 2.54
CA TRP A 430 -15.15 -0.50 2.52
C TRP A 430 -13.76 -0.60 3.17
N VAL A 431 -13.07 0.57 3.38
CA VAL A 431 -11.73 0.69 3.98
C VAL A 431 -11.66 1.75 5.08
N PRO A 432 -12.58 1.78 6.05
CA PRO A 432 -12.72 2.91 6.99
C PRO A 432 -11.62 3.00 8.04
N TYR A 433 -10.75 2.00 8.16
CA TYR A 433 -9.80 1.86 9.26
C TYR A 433 -8.37 2.31 8.94
N THR A 434 -8.04 2.55 7.67
CA THR A 434 -6.63 2.69 7.27
C THR A 434 -6.09 4.12 7.38
N GLN A 435 -6.91 5.16 7.18
CA GLN A 435 -6.48 6.56 7.08
C GLN A 435 -5.93 7.15 8.39
N LEU A 436 -6.37 6.62 9.55
CA LEU A 436 -5.89 7.03 10.87
C LEU A 436 -4.36 7.00 10.99
N ALA A 437 -3.76 5.90 10.54
CA ALA A 437 -2.30 5.71 10.60
C ALA A 437 -1.54 6.67 9.67
N ASN A 438 -2.14 7.07 8.54
CA ASN A 438 -1.56 8.04 7.62
C ASN A 438 -1.59 9.46 8.21
N LEU A 439 -2.77 9.92 8.64
CA LEU A 439 -2.91 11.24 9.24
C LEU A 439 -1.99 11.42 10.46
N THR A 440 -1.95 10.44 11.33
CA THR A 440 -1.17 10.52 12.58
C THR A 440 0.31 10.17 12.42
N GLY A 441 0.72 9.66 11.25
CA GLY A 441 2.11 9.25 10.97
C GLY A 441 2.53 7.97 11.69
N ARG A 442 1.63 7.28 12.40
CA ARG A 442 1.92 6.07 13.18
C ARG A 442 2.13 4.86 12.26
N PRO A 443 2.95 3.89 12.68
CA PRO A 443 3.10 2.65 11.93
C PRO A 443 1.84 1.81 12.05
N ALA A 444 1.51 1.09 10.98
CA ALA A 444 0.43 0.10 10.98
C ALA A 444 0.77 -1.06 10.04
N ILE A 445 0.46 -2.28 10.45
CA ILE A 445 0.72 -3.48 9.67
C ILE A 445 -0.58 -4.24 9.40
N SER A 446 -0.77 -4.68 8.15
CA SER A 446 -1.79 -5.66 7.78
C SER A 446 -1.16 -7.04 7.68
N VAL A 447 -1.78 -8.04 8.32
CA VAL A 447 -1.35 -9.45 8.31
C VAL A 447 -2.49 -10.36 7.87
N PRO A 448 -2.20 -11.44 7.10
CA PRO A 448 -3.20 -12.27 6.45
C PRO A 448 -3.67 -13.42 7.36
N LEU A 449 -4.45 -13.13 8.39
CA LEU A 449 -4.91 -14.12 9.37
C LEU A 449 -6.31 -14.69 9.08
N HIS A 450 -6.98 -14.21 8.04
CA HIS A 450 -8.32 -14.68 7.71
C HIS A 450 -8.52 -14.86 6.21
N TRP A 451 -9.26 -15.90 5.84
CA TRP A 451 -9.79 -16.14 4.50
C TRP A 451 -11.29 -16.37 4.62
N THR A 452 -12.05 -15.75 3.75
CA THR A 452 -13.51 -15.92 3.68
C THR A 452 -13.90 -17.34 3.30
N ALA A 453 -15.15 -17.71 3.51
CA ALA A 453 -15.68 -18.98 3.04
C ALA A 453 -15.57 -19.18 1.51
N THR A 454 -15.42 -18.09 0.74
CA THR A 454 -15.22 -18.12 -0.71
C THR A 454 -13.73 -18.17 -1.11
N GLY A 455 -12.81 -18.24 -0.15
CA GLY A 455 -11.37 -18.34 -0.37
C GLY A 455 -10.66 -17.00 -0.60
N LEU A 456 -11.34 -15.85 -0.49
CA LEU A 456 -10.70 -14.54 -0.59
C LEU A 456 -10.00 -14.18 0.72
N PRO A 457 -8.76 -13.66 0.66
CA PRO A 457 -8.07 -13.16 1.84
C PRO A 457 -8.77 -11.91 2.42
N LEU A 458 -8.67 -11.75 3.74
CA LEU A 458 -9.14 -10.58 4.46
C LEU A 458 -8.19 -10.30 5.63
N GLY A 459 -7.24 -9.38 5.44
CA GLY A 459 -6.24 -9.06 6.45
C GLY A 459 -6.80 -8.29 7.64
N VAL A 460 -6.14 -8.42 8.79
CA VAL A 460 -6.36 -7.61 9.99
C VAL A 460 -5.23 -6.61 10.16
N GLN A 461 -5.51 -5.48 10.77
CA GLN A 461 -4.57 -4.37 10.93
C GLN A 461 -4.25 -4.12 12.41
N PHE A 462 -2.97 -3.91 12.70
CA PHE A 462 -2.49 -3.39 13.98
C PHE A 462 -1.92 -2.00 13.79
N VAL A 463 -2.35 -1.04 14.63
CA VAL A 463 -1.79 0.32 14.68
C VAL A 463 -1.00 0.47 15.98
N GLY A 464 0.27 0.87 15.86
CA GLY A 464 1.18 1.03 16.99
C GLY A 464 1.46 2.50 17.36
N ARG A 465 2.27 2.69 18.39
CA ARG A 465 2.83 4.02 18.74
C ARG A 465 3.79 4.47 17.64
N LEU A 466 4.00 5.76 17.53
CA LEU A 466 5.01 6.30 16.61
C LEU A 466 6.38 5.68 16.93
N GLY A 467 7.08 5.15 15.93
CA GLY A 467 8.36 4.46 16.07
C GLY A 467 8.28 2.99 16.52
N ALA A 468 7.07 2.42 16.67
CA ALA A 468 6.90 1.01 17.08
C ALA A 468 6.94 0.01 15.91
N ASP A 469 7.58 0.37 14.81
CA ASP A 469 7.66 -0.44 13.59
C ASP A 469 8.20 -1.86 13.87
N GLY A 470 9.30 -1.96 14.60
CA GLY A 470 9.89 -3.24 14.96
C GLY A 470 9.01 -4.09 15.89
N GLY A 471 8.28 -3.45 16.80
CA GLY A 471 7.31 -4.13 17.68
C GLY A 471 6.14 -4.74 16.88
N LEU A 472 5.65 -4.02 15.85
CA LEU A 472 4.63 -4.54 14.94
C LEU A 472 5.14 -5.71 14.12
N LEU A 473 6.37 -5.64 13.60
CA LEU A 473 7.00 -6.76 12.88
C LEU A 473 7.24 -7.96 13.80
N SER A 474 7.65 -7.74 15.06
CA SER A 474 7.85 -8.84 16.04
C SER A 474 6.53 -9.54 16.37
N LEU A 475 5.42 -8.78 16.55
CA LEU A 475 4.10 -9.36 16.73
C LEU A 475 3.64 -10.12 15.48
N ALA A 476 3.84 -9.55 14.29
CA ALA A 476 3.49 -10.22 13.04
C ALA A 476 4.27 -11.54 12.86
N ALA A 477 5.55 -11.59 13.25
CA ALA A 477 6.36 -12.82 13.21
C ALA A 477 5.84 -13.87 14.22
N GLN A 478 5.39 -13.46 15.41
CA GLN A 478 4.76 -14.37 16.38
C GLN A 478 3.45 -14.95 15.83
N LEU A 479 2.63 -14.11 15.16
CA LEU A 479 1.38 -14.52 14.53
C LEU A 479 1.64 -15.46 13.34
N GLU A 480 2.65 -15.17 12.50
CA GLU A 480 3.07 -16.03 11.38
C GLU A 480 3.52 -17.42 11.86
N ALA A 481 4.24 -17.46 12.97
CA ALA A 481 4.66 -18.74 13.57
C ALA A 481 3.50 -19.52 14.20
N ALA A 482 2.52 -18.83 14.80
CA ALA A 482 1.34 -19.46 15.42
C ALA A 482 0.29 -19.93 14.41
N GLN A 483 0.09 -19.17 13.34
CA GLN A 483 -0.86 -19.45 12.26
C GLN A 483 -0.19 -19.20 10.90
N PRO A 484 0.67 -20.12 10.41
CA PRO A 484 1.39 -19.97 9.15
C PRO A 484 0.42 -19.86 7.95
N TRP A 485 0.69 -18.91 7.07
CA TRP A 485 -0.13 -18.67 5.87
C TRP A 485 0.59 -18.93 4.55
N PHE A 486 1.91 -19.10 4.54
CA PHE A 486 2.70 -19.19 3.31
C PHE A 486 2.26 -20.35 2.40
N HIS A 487 1.84 -21.48 2.97
CA HIS A 487 1.36 -22.64 2.23
C HIS A 487 0.14 -22.34 1.36
N ARG A 488 -0.64 -21.32 1.70
CA ARG A 488 -1.87 -20.96 0.99
C ARG A 488 -1.63 -20.41 -0.41
N TYR A 489 -0.43 -19.88 -0.70
CA TYR A 489 -0.14 -19.38 -2.05
C TYR A 489 -0.13 -20.49 -3.11
N SER A 490 -0.01 -21.76 -2.73
CA SER A 490 -0.21 -22.90 -3.64
C SER A 490 -1.65 -23.06 -4.12
N GLU A 491 -2.62 -22.41 -3.45
CA GLU A 491 -4.04 -22.41 -3.85
C GLU A 491 -4.32 -21.41 -4.99
N VAL A 492 -3.41 -20.50 -5.29
CA VAL A 492 -3.55 -19.46 -6.32
C VAL A 492 -3.42 -20.09 -7.72
N GLN A 493 -4.48 -20.01 -8.53
CA GLN A 493 -4.59 -20.69 -9.83
C GLN A 493 -4.69 -19.70 -11.01
N VAL A 494 -3.71 -18.85 -11.24
CA VAL A 494 -3.67 -17.89 -12.36
C VAL A 494 -2.52 -18.14 -13.31
#